data_669050a510a3fda63443c3962b5ca6db
#
_entry.id   669050a510a3fda63443c3962b5ca6db
#
_cell.length_a   1.000
_cell.length_b   1.000
_cell.length_c   1.000
_cell.angle_alpha   90.00
_cell.angle_beta   90.00
_cell.angle_gamma   90.00
#
_symmetry.space_group_name_H-M   'P 1'
#
loop_
_entity.id
_entity.type
_entity.pdbx_description
1 polymer ?
#
loop_
_entity_poly.entity_id
_entity_poly.type
_entity_poly.pdbx_seq_one_letter_code
_entity_poly.pdbx_strand_id
1 'polypeptide(L)'
;MIYWIFLGLAIVAEIIGTLSMKYASVSGEMTGHIVMYFMITGSYIMLALAIKKVALGVAYALWEGIGILIITVFSVMWFGETLSPLKIAGLVTLIGGILLVKSGTRKPKQPNSHRGNRTSPVQDLKIRTTGHHEGVAVESGEHHAAA
;
A
#
# COMPACT_ATOMS: atom_id res chain seq x y z
N MET A 1 -0.34 -7.66 11.33
CA MET A 1 1.00 -7.91 11.95
C MET A 1 1.89 -8.70 11.00
N ILE A 2 1.42 -9.81 10.42
CA ILE A 2 2.25 -10.73 9.62
C ILE A 2 2.92 -10.07 8.39
N TYR A 3 2.26 -9.13 7.72
CA TYR A 3 2.81 -8.44 6.54
C TYR A 3 4.05 -7.58 6.84
N TRP A 4 4.14 -7.04 8.07
CA TRP A 4 5.33 -6.33 8.53
C TRP A 4 6.50 -7.27 8.80
N ILE A 5 6.21 -8.51 9.20
CA ILE A 5 7.22 -9.56 9.36
C ILE A 5 7.77 -9.95 7.98
N PHE A 6 6.92 -10.10 6.96
CA PHE A 6 7.38 -10.36 5.60
C PHE A 6 8.27 -9.23 5.06
N LEU A 7 7.93 -7.96 5.36
CA LEU A 7 8.77 -6.83 4.98
C LEU A 7 10.14 -6.89 5.69
N GLY A 8 10.17 -7.17 6.98
CA GLY A 8 11.42 -7.34 7.74
C GLY A 8 12.28 -8.48 7.19
N LEU A 9 11.66 -9.64 6.89
CA LEU A 9 12.36 -10.78 6.28
C LEU A 9 12.89 -10.46 4.89
N ALA A 10 12.15 -9.68 4.09
CA ALA A 10 12.62 -9.22 2.78
C ALA A 10 13.90 -8.38 2.93
N ILE A 11 13.93 -7.43 3.86
CA ILE A 11 15.12 -6.60 4.13
C ILE A 11 16.30 -7.45 4.56
N VAL A 12 16.11 -8.40 5.49
CA VAL A 12 17.18 -9.28 5.96
C VAL A 12 17.74 -10.16 4.83
N ALA A 13 16.85 -10.75 4.02
CA ALA A 13 17.27 -11.59 2.89
C ALA A 13 18.05 -10.78 1.84
N GLU A 14 17.65 -9.53 1.57
CA GLU A 14 18.37 -8.62 0.68
C GLU A 14 19.75 -8.30 1.20
N ILE A 15 19.89 -7.96 2.47
CA ILE A 15 21.18 -7.65 3.09
C ILE A 15 22.13 -8.84 2.98
N ILE A 16 21.65 -10.05 3.33
CA ILE A 16 22.45 -11.29 3.22
C ILE A 16 22.87 -11.53 1.77
N GLY A 17 21.95 -11.39 0.82
CA GLY A 17 22.21 -11.58 -0.60
C GLY A 17 23.27 -10.62 -1.12
N THR A 18 23.12 -9.33 -0.84
CA THR A 18 24.03 -8.28 -1.30
C THR A 18 25.43 -8.41 -0.66
N LEU A 19 25.50 -8.72 0.64
CA LEU A 19 26.78 -8.94 1.30
C LEU A 19 27.48 -10.23 0.79
N SER A 20 26.72 -11.27 0.51
CA SER A 20 27.26 -12.51 -0.09
C SER A 20 27.85 -12.27 -1.48
N MET A 21 27.18 -11.45 -2.32
CA MET A 21 27.69 -11.02 -3.61
C MET A 21 29.00 -10.24 -3.45
N LYS A 22 29.05 -9.31 -2.50
CA LYS A 22 30.24 -8.49 -2.26
C LYS A 22 31.40 -9.33 -1.76
N TYR A 23 31.14 -10.28 -0.86
CA TYR A 23 32.13 -11.24 -0.40
C TYR A 23 32.68 -12.09 -1.56
N ALA A 24 31.81 -12.62 -2.40
CA ALA A 24 32.18 -13.40 -3.58
C ALA A 24 33.04 -12.59 -4.56
N SER A 25 32.72 -11.32 -4.76
CA SER A 25 33.49 -10.41 -5.62
C SER A 25 34.91 -10.16 -5.10
N VAL A 26 35.12 -10.18 -3.79
CA VAL A 26 36.43 -10.00 -3.17
C VAL A 26 37.23 -11.33 -3.09
N SER A 27 36.56 -12.45 -2.74
CA SER A 27 37.17 -13.75 -2.58
C SER A 27 37.34 -14.53 -3.88
N GLY A 28 36.62 -14.14 -4.95
CA GLY A 28 36.58 -14.86 -6.23
C GLY A 28 35.76 -16.15 -6.20
N GLU A 29 35.01 -16.41 -5.12
CA GLU A 29 34.20 -17.63 -4.97
C GLU A 29 32.81 -17.50 -5.63
N MET A 30 32.46 -18.52 -6.44
CA MET A 30 31.17 -18.59 -7.12
C MET A 30 30.02 -18.80 -6.15
N THR A 31 30.28 -19.41 -4.98
CA THR A 31 29.25 -19.75 -3.97
C THR A 31 28.46 -18.57 -3.49
N GLY A 32 29.11 -17.42 -3.28
CA GLY A 32 28.42 -16.21 -2.81
C GLY A 32 27.46 -15.62 -3.85
N HIS A 33 27.70 -15.80 -5.14
CA HIS A 33 26.76 -15.40 -6.19
C HIS A 33 25.50 -16.28 -6.19
N ILE A 34 25.66 -17.58 -5.94
CA ILE A 34 24.53 -18.51 -5.83
C ILE A 34 23.64 -18.12 -4.62
N VAL A 35 24.26 -17.88 -3.46
CA VAL A 35 23.55 -17.41 -2.26
C VAL A 35 22.82 -16.09 -2.53
N MET A 36 23.48 -15.16 -3.22
CA MET A 36 22.87 -13.90 -3.63
C MET A 36 21.56 -14.11 -4.42
N TYR A 37 21.59 -14.95 -5.46
CA TYR A 37 20.41 -15.20 -6.28
C TYR A 37 19.23 -15.77 -5.48
N PHE A 38 19.49 -16.74 -4.59
CA PHE A 38 18.46 -17.31 -3.74
C PHE A 38 17.90 -16.29 -2.74
N MET A 39 18.77 -15.54 -2.08
CA MET A 39 18.37 -14.56 -1.07
C MET A 39 17.62 -13.38 -1.68
N ILE A 40 18.08 -12.83 -2.80
CA ILE A 40 17.41 -11.72 -3.48
C ILE A 40 16.05 -12.18 -4.04
N THR A 41 15.98 -13.36 -4.64
CA THR A 41 14.69 -13.90 -5.13
C THR A 41 13.71 -14.08 -3.97
N GLY A 42 14.16 -14.63 -2.84
CA GLY A 42 13.35 -14.75 -1.63
C GLY A 42 12.89 -13.39 -1.09
N SER A 43 13.78 -12.41 -1.08
CA SER A 43 13.46 -11.02 -0.67
C SER A 43 12.32 -10.43 -1.50
N TYR A 44 12.37 -10.54 -2.82
CA TYR A 44 11.29 -10.04 -3.71
C TYR A 44 9.97 -10.77 -3.49
N ILE A 45 9.99 -12.08 -3.25
CA ILE A 45 8.78 -12.84 -2.93
C ILE A 45 8.17 -12.35 -1.61
N MET A 46 8.97 -12.15 -0.57
CA MET A 46 8.52 -11.65 0.72
C MET A 46 7.99 -10.21 0.61
N LEU A 47 8.67 -9.36 -0.17
CA LEU A 47 8.20 -8.00 -0.46
C LEU A 47 6.85 -8.02 -1.18
N ALA A 48 6.68 -8.89 -2.18
CA ALA A 48 5.41 -9.05 -2.91
C ALA A 48 4.25 -9.47 -1.98
N LEU A 49 4.54 -10.27 -0.96
CA LEU A 49 3.56 -10.63 0.06
C LEU A 49 3.25 -9.45 1.01
N ALA A 50 4.27 -8.66 1.36
CA ALA A 50 4.12 -7.51 2.25
C ALA A 50 3.23 -6.41 1.64
N ILE A 51 3.40 -6.09 0.36
CA ILE A 51 2.66 -5.02 -0.33
C ILE A 51 1.16 -5.31 -0.50
N LYS A 52 0.70 -6.54 -0.23
CA LYS A 52 -0.74 -6.85 -0.24
C LYS A 52 -1.53 -6.05 0.82
N LYS A 53 -0.87 -5.61 1.88
CA LYS A 53 -1.52 -4.88 2.99
C LYS A 53 -0.74 -3.62 3.42
N VAL A 54 0.52 -3.49 3.03
CA VAL A 54 1.33 -2.29 3.25
C VAL A 54 1.29 -1.47 1.96
N ALA A 55 1.11 -0.15 2.09
CA ALA A 55 1.12 0.72 0.92
C ALA A 55 2.46 0.58 0.17
N LEU A 56 2.39 0.38 -1.15
CA LEU A 56 3.53 0.09 -2.01
C LEU A 56 4.70 1.07 -1.79
N GLY A 57 4.41 2.38 -1.77
CA GLY A 57 5.44 3.40 -1.58
C GLY A 57 6.12 3.32 -0.21
N VAL A 58 5.38 2.98 0.85
CA VAL A 58 5.93 2.80 2.20
C VAL A 58 6.78 1.53 2.28
N ALA A 59 6.28 0.42 1.72
CA ALA A 59 7.01 -0.85 1.72
C ALA A 59 8.34 -0.72 0.96
N TYR A 60 8.33 -0.11 -0.23
CA TYR A 60 9.52 0.13 -1.03
C TYR A 60 10.51 1.07 -0.35
N ALA A 61 10.02 2.20 0.19
CA ALA A 61 10.88 3.16 0.87
C ALA A 61 11.58 2.57 2.11
N LEU A 62 10.89 1.71 2.87
CA LEU A 62 11.49 1.03 4.02
C LEU A 62 12.45 -0.08 3.59
N TRP A 63 12.05 -0.91 2.62
CA TRP A 63 12.86 -2.01 2.13
C TRP A 63 14.18 -1.48 1.51
N GLU A 64 14.10 -0.63 0.51
CA GLU A 64 15.25 -0.05 -0.15
C GLU A 64 16.07 0.84 0.80
N GLY A 65 15.41 1.74 1.55
CA GLY A 65 16.10 2.70 2.39
C GLY A 65 16.83 2.06 3.56
N ILE A 66 16.19 1.16 4.30
CA ILE A 66 16.83 0.45 5.42
C ILE A 66 17.87 -0.53 4.88
N GLY A 67 17.57 -1.24 3.78
CA GLY A 67 18.49 -2.15 3.11
C GLY A 67 19.80 -1.45 2.76
N ILE A 68 19.74 -0.36 1.99
CA ILE A 68 20.94 0.39 1.57
C ILE A 68 21.70 0.96 2.77
N LEU A 69 21.01 1.50 3.78
CA LEU A 69 21.68 2.03 4.99
C LEU A 69 22.49 0.94 5.68
N ILE A 70 21.90 -0.21 5.95
CA ILE A 70 22.57 -1.32 6.63
C ILE A 70 23.72 -1.86 5.77
N ILE A 71 23.49 -2.09 4.48
CA ILE A 71 24.52 -2.57 3.55
C ILE A 71 25.70 -1.59 3.50
N THR A 72 25.44 -0.29 3.47
CA THR A 72 26.49 0.74 3.46
C THR A 72 27.33 0.69 4.74
N VAL A 73 26.68 0.59 5.92
CA VAL A 73 27.37 0.50 7.21
C VAL A 73 28.25 -0.75 7.26
N PHE A 74 27.71 -1.93 6.89
CA PHE A 74 28.49 -3.16 6.83
C PHE A 74 29.62 -3.09 5.82
N SER A 75 29.38 -2.45 4.67
CA SER A 75 30.39 -2.27 3.62
C SER A 75 31.60 -1.48 4.12
N VAL A 76 31.36 -0.41 4.86
CA VAL A 76 32.42 0.39 5.45
C VAL A 76 33.14 -0.35 6.58
N MET A 77 32.38 -0.99 7.48
CA MET A 77 32.96 -1.61 8.68
C MET A 77 33.72 -2.92 8.36
N TRP A 78 33.20 -3.74 7.44
CA TRP A 78 33.73 -5.07 7.16
C TRP A 78 34.70 -5.11 5.99
N PHE A 79 34.41 -4.33 4.95
CA PHE A 79 35.24 -4.31 3.75
C PHE A 79 36.18 -3.08 3.70
N GLY A 80 36.14 -2.20 4.71
CA GLY A 80 36.99 -1.01 4.74
C GLY A 80 36.73 -0.04 3.58
N GLU A 81 35.52 -0.07 3.02
CA GLU A 81 35.20 0.74 1.84
C GLU A 81 35.08 2.21 2.20
N THR A 82 35.80 3.08 1.46
CA THR A 82 35.71 4.52 1.68
C THR A 82 34.42 5.08 1.10
N LEU A 83 33.72 5.86 1.89
CA LEU A 83 32.53 6.59 1.41
C LEU A 83 32.99 7.79 0.58
N SER A 84 32.83 7.71 -0.75
CA SER A 84 33.06 8.88 -1.60
C SER A 84 31.99 9.94 -1.34
N PRO A 85 32.28 11.24 -1.57
CA PRO A 85 31.30 12.32 -1.41
C PRO A 85 30.02 12.07 -2.23
N LEU A 86 30.15 11.43 -3.39
CA LEU A 86 29.01 11.07 -4.24
C LEU A 86 28.10 10.00 -3.59
N LYS A 87 28.69 9.01 -2.91
CA LYS A 87 27.93 8.01 -2.15
C LYS A 87 27.16 8.63 -0.98
N ILE A 88 27.79 9.58 -0.28
CA ILE A 88 27.17 10.33 0.81
C ILE A 88 26.01 11.17 0.28
N ALA A 89 26.19 11.89 -0.82
CA ALA A 89 25.15 12.69 -1.45
C ALA A 89 23.95 11.80 -1.89
N GLY A 90 24.21 10.62 -2.48
CA GLY A 90 23.17 9.65 -2.84
C GLY A 90 22.38 9.17 -1.61
N LEU A 91 23.07 8.87 -0.51
CA LEU A 91 22.44 8.42 0.74
C LEU A 91 21.54 9.48 1.36
N VAL A 92 22.01 10.74 1.39
CA VAL A 92 21.21 11.88 1.86
C VAL A 92 19.97 12.09 1.00
N THR A 93 20.12 12.01 -0.33
CA THR A 93 19.00 12.14 -1.27
C THR A 93 17.98 11.00 -1.08
N LEU A 94 18.46 9.78 -0.85
CA LEU A 94 17.60 8.62 -0.56
C LEU A 94 16.77 8.84 0.72
N ILE A 95 17.42 9.25 1.81
CA ILE A 95 16.73 9.54 3.07
C ILE A 95 15.71 10.66 2.88
N GLY A 96 16.07 11.72 2.16
CA GLY A 96 15.15 12.80 1.82
C GLY A 96 13.93 12.30 1.02
N GLY A 97 14.13 11.44 0.04
CA GLY A 97 13.06 10.80 -0.74
C GLY A 97 12.12 9.96 0.13
N ILE A 98 12.65 9.17 1.06
CA ILE A 98 11.85 8.36 2.00
C ILE A 98 10.99 9.26 2.90
N LEU A 99 11.55 10.35 3.40
CA LEU A 99 10.82 11.32 4.21
C LEU A 99 9.69 11.99 3.42
N LEU A 100 9.94 12.30 2.14
CA LEU A 100 8.92 12.85 1.24
C LEU A 100 7.77 11.86 1.02
N VAL A 101 8.07 10.60 0.72
CA VAL A 101 7.06 9.56 0.53
C VAL A 101 6.23 9.38 1.79
N LYS A 102 6.85 9.36 2.97
CA LYS A 102 6.15 9.26 4.26
C LYS A 102 5.26 10.49 4.51
N SER A 103 5.71 11.69 4.14
CA SER A 103 4.91 12.92 4.26
C SER A 103 3.75 12.97 3.28
N GLY A 104 3.91 12.42 2.08
CA GLY A 104 2.90 12.42 1.01
C GLY A 104 1.79 11.38 1.18
N THR A 105 1.99 10.35 1.98
CA THR A 105 0.97 9.32 2.27
C THR A 105 -0.06 9.81 3.33
N ARG A 106 -0.67 10.98 3.11
CA ARG A 106 -1.90 11.34 3.83
C ARG A 106 -3.00 10.38 3.36
N LYS A 107 -3.69 9.73 4.31
CA LYS A 107 -4.90 8.96 4.03
C LYS A 107 -5.81 9.78 3.12
N PRO A 108 -6.30 9.25 1.99
CA PRO A 108 -7.33 9.94 1.22
C PRO A 108 -8.48 10.22 2.19
N LYS A 109 -8.82 11.49 2.35
CA LYS A 109 -10.02 11.89 3.07
C LYS A 109 -11.16 11.21 2.30
N GLN A 110 -11.81 10.20 2.88
CA GLN A 110 -13.01 9.63 2.28
C GLN A 110 -13.93 10.80 1.98
N PRO A 111 -14.38 10.98 0.73
CA PRO A 111 -15.44 11.92 0.47
C PRO A 111 -16.58 11.49 1.40
N ASN A 112 -17.01 12.38 2.28
CA ASN A 112 -18.24 12.18 3.01
C ASN A 112 -19.28 11.86 1.94
N SER A 113 -19.62 10.59 1.80
CA SER A 113 -20.84 10.21 1.14
C SER A 113 -21.94 10.79 2.02
N HIS A 114 -22.30 12.04 1.75
CA HIS A 114 -23.65 12.48 2.02
C HIS A 114 -24.54 11.49 1.27
N ARG A 115 -24.82 10.41 1.93
CA ARG A 115 -25.93 9.54 1.61
C ARG A 115 -27.18 10.37 1.88
N GLY A 116 -27.34 11.41 1.05
CA GLY A 116 -28.63 12.00 0.84
C GLY A 116 -29.53 10.85 0.43
N ASN A 117 -30.51 10.59 1.26
CA ASN A 117 -31.63 9.70 1.05
C ASN A 117 -32.25 9.99 -0.34
N ARG A 118 -31.62 9.45 -1.40
CA ARG A 118 -32.25 9.32 -2.69
C ARG A 118 -33.16 8.12 -2.55
N THR A 119 -34.36 8.38 -2.11
CA THR A 119 -35.49 7.50 -2.41
C THR A 119 -35.38 7.19 -3.90
N SER A 120 -35.26 5.93 -4.22
CA SER A 120 -35.15 5.49 -5.63
C SER A 120 -36.39 6.00 -6.38
N PRO A 121 -36.28 6.43 -7.66
CA PRO A 121 -37.42 6.92 -8.45
C PRO A 121 -38.62 5.97 -8.47
N VAL A 122 -38.38 4.70 -8.21
CA VAL A 122 -39.41 3.64 -8.14
C VAL A 122 -40.26 3.73 -6.86
N GLN A 123 -39.70 4.22 -5.75
CA GLN A 123 -40.47 4.38 -4.50
C GLN A 123 -41.37 5.64 -4.56
N ASP A 124 -40.90 6.69 -5.21
CA ASP A 124 -41.71 7.91 -5.43
C ASP A 124 -42.91 7.64 -6.35
N LEU A 125 -42.73 6.76 -7.36
CA LEU A 125 -43.82 6.38 -8.24
C LEU A 125 -44.89 5.54 -7.49
N LYS A 126 -44.47 4.70 -6.56
CA LYS A 126 -45.38 3.84 -5.79
C LYS A 126 -46.22 4.62 -4.78
N ILE A 127 -45.64 5.67 -4.18
CA ILE A 127 -46.36 6.55 -3.26
C ILE A 127 -47.37 7.39 -4.02
N ARG A 128 -47.05 7.84 -5.25
CA ARG A 128 -47.92 8.65 -6.08
C ARG A 128 -49.11 7.87 -6.64
N THR A 129 -48.95 6.57 -6.93
CA THR A 129 -50.03 5.71 -7.43
C THR A 129 -50.97 5.24 -6.32
N THR A 130 -50.51 5.05 -5.08
CA THR A 130 -51.35 4.68 -3.94
C THR A 130 -52.15 5.89 -3.43
N GLY A 131 -51.60 7.13 -3.51
CA GLY A 131 -52.32 8.34 -3.12
C GLY A 131 -53.45 8.75 -4.08
N HIS A 132 -53.44 8.25 -5.33
CA HIS A 132 -54.47 8.61 -6.32
C HIS A 132 -55.68 7.65 -6.28
N HIS A 133 -55.57 6.47 -5.64
CA HIS A 133 -56.65 5.50 -5.50
C HIS A 133 -57.53 5.75 -4.24
N GLU A 134 -57.03 6.46 -3.23
CA GLU A 134 -57.83 6.80 -2.03
C GLU A 134 -58.66 8.06 -2.20
N GLY A 135 -58.41 8.89 -3.22
CA GLY A 135 -59.18 10.13 -3.49
C GLY A 135 -60.41 9.93 -4.36
N VAL A 136 -60.61 8.77 -4.99
CA VAL A 136 -61.71 8.53 -5.95
C VAL A 136 -62.88 7.70 -5.35
N ALA A 137 -62.72 7.17 -4.14
CA ALA A 137 -63.76 6.30 -3.52
C ALA A 137 -64.75 6.99 -2.59
N VAL A 138 -64.73 8.34 -2.46
CA VAL A 138 -65.59 9.07 -1.51
C VAL A 138 -66.68 9.91 -2.18
N GLU A 139 -66.77 9.94 -3.52
CA GLU A 139 -67.71 10.85 -4.22
C GLU A 139 -68.78 10.16 -5.08
N SER A 140 -69.16 8.93 -4.73
CA SER A 140 -70.31 8.27 -5.40
C SER A 140 -71.33 7.61 -4.44
N GLY A 141 -71.74 8.34 -3.39
CA GLY A 141 -72.64 7.75 -2.41
C GLY A 141 -73.54 8.77 -1.70
N GLU A 142 -74.06 9.78 -2.40
CA GLU A 142 -75.21 10.57 -1.85
C GLU A 142 -75.90 11.31 -2.99
N HIS A 143 -76.84 10.63 -3.62
CA HIS A 143 -78.03 11.25 -4.22
C HIS A 143 -78.91 10.09 -4.73
N HIS A 144 -79.74 9.52 -3.86
CA HIS A 144 -81.09 9.04 -4.18
C HIS A 144 -81.78 8.60 -2.90
N ALA A 145 -82.46 9.59 -2.28
CA ALA A 145 -83.67 9.28 -1.53
C ALA A 145 -84.35 10.59 -1.17
N ALA A 146 -85.31 11.04 -1.97
CA ALA A 146 -86.46 11.76 -1.56
C ALA A 146 -87.36 12.09 -2.77
N ALA A 147 -88.36 11.29 -2.95
CA ALA A 147 -89.76 11.65 -3.29
C ALA A 147 -90.60 10.38 -3.45
#